data_a39b317d67e2e511bdaaa17359abdf86
#
_entry.id   a39b317d67e2e511bdaaa17359abdf86
#
_cell.length_a   1.000
_cell.length_b   1.000
_cell.length_c   1.000
_cell.angle_alpha   90.00
_cell.angle_beta   90.00
_cell.angle_gamma   90.00
#
_symmetry.space_group_name_H-M   'P 1'
#
loop_
_entity.id
_entity.type
_entity.pdbx_description
1 polymer ?
#
loop_
_entity_poly.entity_id
_entity_poly.type
_entity_poly.pdbx_seq_one_letter_code
_entity_poly.pdbx_strand_id
1 'polypeptide(L)'
;MLSRFALLPLLAFLCLGQNPAHKEITLDPQTLSRYVGVYQLASGGSMLITLENGQLYSKLGNQPSVPIFPESKTTFFLKVVPAELEFTNDDSQGRPTELTLHQNGRDLAMKRLDDAQAKAVLDADAAFAKRFKDQTPAPGGEAALRKMIEGLAAGKPDYDALSPSLAQITRQQLPQLEGNIGKLGALHSMTFKGVGPGGADIYAVAFEKGALEFRIWLGPDGKIDGANFRPTTLEATASALRPHFAEIDSLISAEFARRPIGSVTAGIIVGNQLVWTKSYGDADMEQKIPADADTVYRIGSITKMFTAVMLEQLVQANKVRLSDPVEKYFPEVNQVQGRIPNAPPITLMQLATHTSGLGREPDNTETYVAGPVADWEKTLIAALPHTHYIFEPGTHYSYSNIGYAILGATLARAAGEPYTEYVPKHIFQPLGMTHSALEWNAEIRRHLAKGYALMGPDAKPDSETPLRENENGRGYKVPNGAVYTTAGDLARFASFLMDKGPDSVLPAAALERFQTQLIVPSNIELASGYGIGFQVERRDNYVAFGHGGAVAGYTAMLLMNRPKAIGVVVFSNGAANPTYIAQQALDILSK
;
A
#
# COMPACT_ATOMS: atom_id res chain seq x y z
N MET A 1 29.92 -14.23 -1.66
CA MET A 1 29.30 -15.56 -1.62
C MET A 1 29.89 -16.33 -0.46
N LEU A 2 29.26 -16.30 0.69
CA LEU A 2 29.50 -17.26 1.77
C LEU A 2 28.14 -17.44 2.44
N SER A 3 27.55 -18.58 2.10
CA SER A 3 26.25 -19.03 2.54
C SER A 3 26.30 -19.30 4.05
N ARG A 4 25.64 -18.49 4.84
CA ARG A 4 24.98 -19.03 6.02
C ARG A 4 23.79 -19.81 5.50
N PHE A 5 23.77 -21.10 5.82
CA PHE A 5 22.68 -21.99 5.50
C PHE A 5 21.35 -21.36 5.94
N ALA A 6 20.62 -20.85 4.98
CA ALA A 6 19.18 -20.73 5.15
C ALA A 6 18.68 -22.16 5.29
N LEU A 7 18.30 -22.55 6.50
CA LEU A 7 17.39 -23.67 6.70
C LEU A 7 16.16 -23.34 5.86
N LEU A 8 16.11 -23.94 4.67
CA LEU A 8 14.95 -23.82 3.78
C LEU A 8 13.69 -24.19 4.57
N PRO A 9 12.62 -23.40 4.47
CA PRO A 9 11.36 -23.76 5.07
C PRO A 9 10.91 -25.11 4.47
N LEU A 10 10.54 -26.02 5.34
CA LEU A 10 9.91 -27.31 5.02
C LEU A 10 8.48 -27.05 4.50
N LEU A 11 8.32 -26.37 3.36
CA LEU A 11 7.04 -26.17 2.70
C LEU A 11 7.11 -26.70 1.28
N ALA A 12 6.46 -27.86 1.13
CA ALA A 12 5.70 -28.34 -0.02
C ALA A 12 6.33 -28.11 -1.41
N PHE A 13 7.21 -29.02 -1.82
CA PHE A 13 7.12 -29.54 -3.18
C PHE A 13 6.48 -30.94 -3.09
N LEU A 14 5.23 -31.05 -3.52
CA LEU A 14 4.60 -32.30 -3.87
C LEU A 14 5.33 -32.87 -5.11
N CYS A 15 6.54 -33.41 -4.91
CA CYS A 15 7.07 -34.43 -5.78
C CYS A 15 6.54 -35.76 -5.26
N LEU A 16 5.63 -36.38 -5.99
CA LEU A 16 5.26 -37.79 -5.88
C LEU A 16 6.51 -38.66 -6.20
N GLY A 17 7.50 -38.64 -5.32
CA GLY A 17 8.53 -39.65 -5.22
C GLY A 17 8.01 -40.72 -4.25
N GLN A 18 7.96 -41.97 -4.65
CA GLN A 18 7.64 -43.10 -3.76
C GLN A 18 8.65 -43.07 -2.60
N ASN A 19 8.16 -42.75 -1.38
CA ASN A 19 8.91 -42.96 -0.14
C ASN A 19 9.24 -44.44 -0.06
N PRO A 20 10.48 -44.85 0.26
CA PRO A 20 10.76 -46.25 0.56
C PRO A 20 9.77 -46.71 1.63
N ALA A 21 9.24 -47.92 1.48
CA ALA A 21 8.23 -48.44 2.36
C ALA A 21 8.84 -48.73 3.74
N HIS A 22 8.80 -47.73 4.65
CA HIS A 22 9.18 -47.88 6.05
C HIS A 22 8.22 -48.79 6.76
N LYS A 23 8.75 -49.77 7.52
CA LYS A 23 7.92 -50.67 8.33
C LYS A 23 7.86 -50.17 9.76
N GLU A 24 6.77 -49.52 10.11
CA GLU A 24 6.54 -49.03 11.47
C GLU A 24 6.46 -50.18 12.47
N ILE A 25 7.15 -50.05 13.60
CA ILE A 25 7.09 -50.97 14.75
C ILE A 25 6.48 -50.25 15.96
N THR A 26 6.09 -51.04 16.97
CA THR A 26 5.65 -50.47 18.25
C THR A 26 6.76 -50.60 19.29
N LEU A 27 7.08 -49.48 19.96
CA LEU A 27 7.98 -49.46 21.11
C LEU A 27 7.16 -49.13 22.37
N ASP A 28 7.57 -49.67 23.51
CA ASP A 28 6.92 -49.36 24.78
C ASP A 28 7.26 -47.92 25.23
N PRO A 29 6.40 -47.29 26.07
CA PRO A 29 6.59 -45.88 26.50
C PRO A 29 7.88 -45.64 27.26
N GLN A 30 8.41 -46.63 27.98
CA GLN A 30 9.67 -46.48 28.71
C GLN A 30 10.84 -46.42 27.75
N THR A 31 10.81 -47.23 26.68
CA THR A 31 11.79 -47.16 25.59
C THR A 31 11.72 -45.81 24.89
N LEU A 32 10.49 -45.32 24.56
CA LEU A 32 10.31 -44.02 23.88
C LEU A 32 10.83 -42.84 24.73
N SER A 33 10.69 -42.88 26.04
CA SER A 33 11.14 -41.81 26.95
C SER A 33 12.66 -41.56 26.90
N ARG A 34 13.44 -42.55 26.49
CA ARG A 34 14.91 -42.43 26.39
C ARG A 34 15.37 -41.40 25.33
N TYR A 35 14.58 -41.22 24.26
CA TYR A 35 14.92 -40.32 23.14
C TYR A 35 14.59 -38.85 23.43
N VAL A 36 13.73 -38.60 24.42
CA VAL A 36 13.32 -37.24 24.79
C VAL A 36 14.53 -36.39 25.21
N GLY A 37 14.68 -35.23 24.60
CA GLY A 37 15.77 -34.30 24.91
C GLY A 37 16.00 -33.25 23.82
N VAL A 38 16.99 -32.40 24.04
CA VAL A 38 17.45 -31.40 23.07
C VAL A 38 18.76 -31.86 22.50
N TYR A 39 18.83 -31.91 21.16
CA TYR A 39 20.03 -32.29 20.41
C TYR A 39 20.49 -31.09 19.59
N GLN A 40 21.77 -30.75 19.63
CA GLN A 40 22.31 -29.55 19.00
C GLN A 40 23.37 -29.84 17.96
N LEU A 41 23.25 -29.19 16.80
CA LEU A 41 24.28 -29.16 15.78
C LEU A 41 25.51 -28.36 16.26
N ALA A 42 26.70 -28.74 15.83
CA ALA A 42 27.91 -27.95 16.08
C ALA A 42 27.82 -26.52 15.54
N SER A 43 26.97 -26.27 14.55
CA SER A 43 26.70 -24.95 13.97
C SER A 43 25.61 -24.13 14.71
N GLY A 44 25.03 -24.68 15.80
CA GLY A 44 24.09 -23.97 16.70
C GLY A 44 22.60 -24.23 16.45
N GLY A 45 22.21 -25.01 15.46
CA GLY A 45 20.79 -25.43 15.32
C GLY A 45 20.43 -26.53 16.31
N SER A 46 19.20 -26.54 16.84
CA SER A 46 18.73 -27.55 17.79
C SER A 46 17.52 -28.33 17.28
N MET A 47 17.43 -29.60 17.67
CA MET A 47 16.26 -30.46 17.51
C MET A 47 15.74 -30.86 18.89
N LEU A 48 14.48 -30.55 19.16
CA LEU A 48 13.76 -30.96 20.35
C LEU A 48 12.98 -32.24 20.05
N ILE A 49 13.18 -33.27 20.86
CA ILE A 49 12.39 -34.52 20.84
C ILE A 49 11.48 -34.51 22.09
N THR A 50 10.18 -34.63 21.87
CA THR A 50 9.16 -34.72 22.94
C THR A 50 8.37 -36.01 22.85
N LEU A 51 7.79 -36.43 23.96
CA LEU A 51 6.87 -37.58 24.04
C LEU A 51 5.51 -37.09 24.55
N GLU A 52 4.48 -37.20 23.71
CA GLU A 52 3.11 -36.81 24.04
C GLU A 52 2.15 -37.93 23.73
N ASN A 53 1.36 -38.36 24.72
CA ASN A 53 0.39 -39.45 24.58
C ASN A 53 0.96 -40.74 23.95
N GLY A 54 2.21 -41.09 24.24
CA GLY A 54 2.88 -42.28 23.72
C GLY A 54 3.44 -42.13 22.30
N GLN A 55 3.40 -40.96 21.71
CA GLN A 55 3.97 -40.61 20.40
C GLN A 55 5.15 -39.67 20.54
N LEU A 56 6.27 -39.98 19.88
CA LEU A 56 7.40 -39.04 19.78
C LEU A 56 7.17 -38.02 18.71
N TYR A 57 7.61 -36.81 19.00
CA TYR A 57 7.60 -35.68 18.07
C TYR A 57 9.00 -35.08 17.95
N SER A 58 9.35 -34.62 16.77
CA SER A 58 10.59 -33.86 16.53
C SER A 58 10.24 -32.43 16.12
N LYS A 59 11.01 -31.47 16.62
CA LYS A 59 10.92 -30.05 16.25
C LYS A 59 12.32 -29.52 15.97
N LEU A 60 12.61 -29.17 14.73
CA LEU A 60 13.90 -28.60 14.30
C LEU A 60 13.83 -27.07 14.37
N GLY A 61 14.53 -26.45 15.30
CA GLY A 61 14.50 -25.01 15.54
C GLY A 61 13.08 -24.48 15.70
N ASN A 62 12.72 -23.47 14.92
CA ASN A 62 11.39 -22.83 14.98
C ASN A 62 10.33 -23.47 14.07
N GLN A 63 10.58 -24.65 13.50
CA GLN A 63 9.63 -25.36 12.66
C GLN A 63 8.47 -25.96 13.51
N PRO A 64 7.32 -26.26 12.92
CA PRO A 64 6.26 -27.00 13.60
C PRO A 64 6.76 -28.36 14.11
N SER A 65 6.25 -28.80 15.25
CA SER A 65 6.47 -30.13 15.78
C SER A 65 5.78 -31.17 14.88
N VAL A 66 6.50 -32.22 14.51
CA VAL A 66 6.00 -33.30 13.63
C VAL A 66 6.21 -34.66 14.28
N PRO A 67 5.24 -35.60 14.15
CA PRO A 67 5.38 -36.94 14.71
C PRO A 67 6.47 -37.75 13.97
N ILE A 68 7.26 -38.52 14.73
CA ILE A 68 8.25 -39.46 14.22
C ILE A 68 7.88 -40.90 14.60
N PHE A 69 8.06 -41.80 13.67
CA PHE A 69 7.58 -43.18 13.77
C PHE A 69 8.75 -44.16 13.83
N PRO A 70 8.81 -45.11 14.80
CA PRO A 70 9.92 -46.02 14.91
C PRO A 70 9.90 -47.09 13.78
N GLU A 71 11.02 -47.25 13.13
CA GLU A 71 11.30 -48.39 12.21
C GLU A 71 12.19 -49.45 12.87
N SER A 72 13.03 -48.99 13.79
CA SER A 72 13.86 -49.85 14.66
C SER A 72 13.90 -49.30 16.08
N LYS A 73 14.74 -49.87 16.95
CA LYS A 73 15.02 -49.32 18.28
C LYS A 73 15.85 -48.02 18.22
N THR A 74 16.49 -47.72 17.11
CA THR A 74 17.39 -46.55 16.97
C THR A 74 17.00 -45.66 15.83
N THR A 75 16.18 -46.10 14.88
CA THR A 75 15.80 -45.37 13.67
C THR A 75 14.34 -45.04 13.68
N PHE A 76 14.06 -43.76 13.39
CA PHE A 76 12.71 -43.22 13.27
C PHE A 76 12.55 -42.49 11.94
N PHE A 77 11.38 -42.49 11.35
CA PHE A 77 11.11 -41.84 10.09
C PHE A 77 9.98 -40.80 10.21
N LEU A 78 9.91 -39.87 9.28
CA LEU A 78 8.84 -38.90 9.16
C LEU A 78 7.90 -39.29 8.01
N LYS A 79 6.57 -39.22 8.23
CA LYS A 79 5.57 -39.46 7.17
C LYS A 79 5.29 -38.23 6.30
N VAL A 80 5.63 -37.06 6.81
CA VAL A 80 5.34 -35.76 6.14
C VAL A 80 6.41 -35.34 5.15
N VAL A 81 7.63 -35.86 5.29
CA VAL A 81 8.78 -35.61 4.40
C VAL A 81 9.70 -36.83 4.39
N PRO A 82 10.46 -37.10 3.31
CA PRO A 82 11.49 -38.14 3.29
C PRO A 82 12.67 -37.75 4.20
N ALA A 83 12.61 -38.18 5.45
CA ALA A 83 13.66 -37.95 6.43
C ALA A 83 13.65 -39.04 7.49
N GLU A 84 14.84 -39.40 7.97
CA GLU A 84 15.08 -40.39 9.01
C GLU A 84 15.91 -39.78 10.14
N LEU A 85 15.67 -40.25 11.36
CA LEU A 85 16.36 -39.88 12.57
C LEU A 85 17.02 -41.12 13.15
N GLU A 86 18.35 -41.14 13.23
CA GLU A 86 19.12 -42.22 13.83
C GLU A 86 19.70 -41.78 15.17
N PHE A 87 19.35 -42.50 16.24
CA PHE A 87 19.86 -42.26 17.58
C PHE A 87 20.95 -43.25 17.92
N THR A 88 22.09 -42.73 18.40
CA THR A 88 23.29 -43.54 18.66
C THR A 88 24.00 -43.15 19.96
N ASN A 89 24.95 -43.97 20.39
CA ASN A 89 25.84 -43.71 21.49
C ASN A 89 25.14 -43.50 22.84
N ASP A 90 24.57 -44.56 23.41
CA ASP A 90 23.88 -44.52 24.70
C ASP A 90 24.80 -44.12 25.87
N ASP A 91 24.30 -43.26 26.77
CA ASP A 91 24.92 -42.96 28.04
C ASP A 91 24.75 -44.10 29.08
N SER A 92 25.30 -43.91 30.30
CA SER A 92 25.19 -44.90 31.38
C SER A 92 23.75 -45.16 31.87
N GLN A 93 22.81 -44.27 31.47
CA GLN A 93 21.36 -44.42 31.75
C GLN A 93 20.60 -44.99 30.54
N GLY A 94 21.30 -45.35 29.48
CA GLY A 94 20.73 -45.89 28.24
C GLY A 94 20.01 -44.85 27.41
N ARG A 95 20.33 -43.55 27.56
CA ARG A 95 19.79 -42.45 26.74
C ARG A 95 20.75 -42.17 25.58
N PRO A 96 20.26 -42.01 24.33
CA PRO A 96 21.12 -41.65 23.20
C PRO A 96 21.81 -40.30 23.43
N THR A 97 23.10 -40.23 23.18
CA THR A 97 23.90 -38.99 23.27
C THR A 97 24.10 -38.32 21.93
N GLU A 98 23.74 -39.01 20.84
CA GLU A 98 23.86 -38.49 19.47
C GLU A 98 22.58 -38.79 18.69
N LEU A 99 22.25 -37.88 17.79
CA LEU A 99 21.14 -37.95 16.83
C LEU A 99 21.65 -37.50 15.46
N THR A 100 21.43 -38.32 14.43
CA THR A 100 21.69 -37.92 13.04
C THR A 100 20.37 -37.79 12.29
N LEU A 101 20.12 -36.64 11.66
CA LEU A 101 19.02 -36.42 10.72
C LEU A 101 19.55 -36.68 9.30
N HIS A 102 18.99 -37.70 8.64
CA HIS A 102 19.22 -38.02 7.24
C HIS A 102 18.12 -37.39 6.39
N GLN A 103 18.48 -36.42 5.56
CA GLN A 103 17.48 -35.73 4.72
C GLN A 103 18.12 -35.17 3.45
N ASN A 104 17.49 -35.41 2.31
CA ASN A 104 17.95 -34.91 1.00
C ASN A 104 19.40 -35.27 0.67
N GLY A 105 19.84 -36.46 1.05
CA GLY A 105 21.21 -36.96 0.85
C GLY A 105 22.27 -36.28 1.72
N ARG A 106 21.86 -35.68 2.84
CA ARG A 106 22.74 -35.03 3.83
C ARG A 106 22.50 -35.62 5.20
N ASP A 107 23.59 -35.78 5.95
CA ASP A 107 23.60 -36.22 7.32
C ASP A 107 23.91 -35.03 8.23
N LEU A 108 23.05 -34.76 9.18
CA LEU A 108 23.19 -33.69 10.16
C LEU A 108 23.34 -34.32 11.56
N ALA A 109 24.56 -34.46 12.00
CA ALA A 109 24.89 -35.02 13.31
C ALA A 109 24.71 -33.95 14.42
N MET A 110 24.02 -34.34 15.49
CA MET A 110 23.70 -33.51 16.64
C MET A 110 24.08 -34.22 17.93
N LYS A 111 24.51 -33.47 18.94
CA LYS A 111 24.82 -34.00 20.27
C LYS A 111 23.72 -33.64 21.25
N ARG A 112 23.37 -34.60 22.12
CA ARG A 112 22.43 -34.34 23.22
C ARG A 112 23.04 -33.33 24.18
N LEU A 113 22.26 -32.34 24.54
CA LEU A 113 22.61 -31.35 25.56
C LEU A 113 22.33 -31.91 26.96
N ASP A 114 23.11 -31.46 27.94
CA ASP A 114 22.78 -31.68 29.34
C ASP A 114 21.54 -30.85 29.75
N ASP A 115 21.01 -31.13 30.93
CA ASP A 115 19.76 -30.52 31.37
C ASP A 115 19.83 -28.98 31.52
N ALA A 116 20.99 -28.42 31.90
CA ALA A 116 21.18 -26.99 32.03
C ALA A 116 21.28 -26.30 30.66
N GLN A 117 22.01 -26.91 29.74
CA GLN A 117 22.13 -26.45 28.36
C GLN A 117 20.79 -26.57 27.60
N ALA A 118 20.09 -27.69 27.79
CA ALA A 118 18.77 -27.93 27.21
C ALA A 118 17.75 -26.87 27.69
N LYS A 119 17.74 -26.58 28.99
CA LYS A 119 16.89 -25.53 29.55
C LYS A 119 17.19 -24.16 28.96
N ALA A 120 18.46 -23.79 28.81
CA ALA A 120 18.85 -22.50 28.23
C ALA A 120 18.35 -22.36 26.77
N VAL A 121 18.44 -23.45 25.97
CA VAL A 121 17.92 -23.46 24.59
C VAL A 121 16.38 -23.33 24.57
N LEU A 122 15.67 -24.04 25.43
CA LEU A 122 14.21 -23.97 25.52
C LEU A 122 13.71 -22.59 25.99
N ASP A 123 14.39 -22.00 26.96
CA ASP A 123 14.07 -20.64 27.43
C ASP A 123 14.30 -19.60 26.31
N ALA A 124 15.37 -19.74 25.54
CA ALA A 124 15.65 -18.88 24.38
C ALA A 124 14.60 -19.06 23.27
N ASP A 125 14.20 -20.29 22.95
CA ASP A 125 13.14 -20.58 21.97
C ASP A 125 11.78 -20.02 22.43
N ALA A 126 11.44 -20.13 23.72
CA ALA A 126 10.22 -19.55 24.28
C ALA A 126 10.23 -18.01 24.23
N ALA A 127 11.35 -17.39 24.55
CA ALA A 127 11.52 -15.95 24.45
C ALA A 127 11.39 -15.46 23.00
N PHE A 128 11.99 -16.19 22.05
CA PHE A 128 11.85 -15.92 20.64
C PHE A 128 10.40 -16.08 20.16
N ALA A 129 9.73 -17.19 20.51
CA ALA A 129 8.34 -17.42 20.14
C ALA A 129 7.41 -16.32 20.64
N LYS A 130 7.64 -15.83 21.86
CA LYS A 130 6.93 -14.69 22.45
C LYS A 130 7.20 -13.41 21.63
N ARG A 131 8.46 -13.07 21.37
CA ARG A 131 8.83 -11.89 20.58
C ARG A 131 8.23 -11.94 19.17
N PHE A 132 8.29 -13.11 18.53
CA PHE A 132 7.73 -13.31 17.17
C PHE A 132 6.21 -13.14 17.17
N LYS A 133 5.51 -13.68 18.18
CA LYS A 133 4.06 -13.52 18.32
C LYS A 133 3.66 -12.06 18.58
N ASP A 134 4.36 -11.42 19.52
CA ASP A 134 4.03 -10.07 19.99
C ASP A 134 4.65 -8.98 19.10
N GLN A 135 5.46 -9.37 18.09
CA GLN A 135 6.19 -8.47 17.20
C GLN A 135 6.97 -7.39 17.93
N THR A 136 7.68 -7.78 19.02
CA THR A 136 8.47 -6.86 19.85
C THR A 136 9.97 -6.97 19.56
N PRO A 137 10.71 -5.83 19.47
CA PRO A 137 12.15 -5.86 19.19
C PRO A 137 12.95 -6.50 20.34
N ALA A 138 14.14 -6.97 20.03
CA ALA A 138 15.10 -7.38 21.03
C ALA A 138 15.52 -6.16 21.88
N PRO A 139 15.64 -6.30 23.22
CA PRO A 139 16.14 -5.24 24.06
C PRO A 139 17.48 -4.70 23.57
N GLY A 140 17.58 -3.39 23.36
CA GLY A 140 18.79 -2.74 22.88
C GLY A 140 19.05 -2.85 21.35
N GLY A 141 18.19 -3.54 20.60
CA GLY A 141 18.40 -3.81 19.15
C GLY A 141 18.51 -2.54 18.33
N GLU A 142 17.62 -1.55 18.54
CA GLU A 142 17.70 -0.28 17.81
C GLU A 142 18.99 0.48 18.09
N ALA A 143 19.40 0.57 19.35
CA ALA A 143 20.63 1.27 19.75
C ALA A 143 21.88 0.59 19.15
N ALA A 144 21.92 -0.74 19.17
CA ALA A 144 23.01 -1.52 18.59
C ALA A 144 23.09 -1.32 17.06
N LEU A 145 21.96 -1.35 16.38
CA LEU A 145 21.89 -1.11 14.94
C LEU A 145 22.33 0.32 14.58
N ARG A 146 21.85 1.33 15.31
CA ARG A 146 22.23 2.73 15.10
C ARG A 146 23.74 2.90 15.20
N LYS A 147 24.35 2.40 16.28
CA LYS A 147 25.79 2.48 16.49
C LYS A 147 26.57 1.77 15.37
N MET A 148 26.08 0.62 14.92
CA MET A 148 26.69 -0.11 13.81
C MET A 148 26.63 0.70 12.51
N ILE A 149 25.48 1.28 12.15
CA ILE A 149 25.32 2.08 10.93
C ILE A 149 26.21 3.32 10.95
N GLU A 150 26.23 4.06 12.06
CA GLU A 150 27.05 5.26 12.23
C GLU A 150 28.55 4.92 12.16
N GLY A 151 28.97 3.82 12.78
CA GLY A 151 30.34 3.33 12.71
C GLY A 151 30.76 2.90 11.30
N LEU A 152 29.88 2.21 10.57
CA LEU A 152 30.13 1.80 9.19
C LEU A 152 30.21 3.02 8.25
N ALA A 153 29.32 4.00 8.40
CA ALA A 153 29.32 5.23 7.60
C ALA A 153 30.59 6.06 7.83
N ALA A 154 31.14 6.01 9.04
CA ALA A 154 32.38 6.73 9.41
C ALA A 154 33.65 5.93 9.13
N GLY A 155 33.58 4.70 8.61
CA GLY A 155 34.71 3.80 8.43
C GLY A 155 35.35 3.30 9.75
N LYS A 156 34.66 3.44 10.89
CA LYS A 156 35.12 3.13 12.25
C LYS A 156 34.09 2.30 13.03
N PRO A 157 33.76 1.09 12.57
CA PRO A 157 32.79 0.25 13.28
C PRO A 157 33.35 -0.22 14.65
N ASP A 158 32.46 -0.31 15.63
CA ASP A 158 32.76 -0.91 16.93
C ASP A 158 32.74 -2.45 16.80
N TYR A 159 33.92 -3.04 16.62
CA TYR A 159 34.08 -4.49 16.47
C TYR A 159 33.76 -5.27 17.75
N ASP A 160 33.86 -4.66 18.94
CA ASP A 160 33.55 -5.32 20.21
C ASP A 160 32.05 -5.49 20.44
N ALA A 161 31.24 -4.69 19.74
CA ALA A 161 29.80 -4.83 19.71
C ALA A 161 29.30 -5.91 18.74
N LEU A 162 30.21 -6.55 17.97
CA LEU A 162 29.90 -7.60 17.01
C LEU A 162 30.37 -8.96 17.53
N SER A 163 29.72 -10.04 17.10
CA SER A 163 30.25 -11.37 17.33
C SER A 163 31.60 -11.55 16.56
N PRO A 164 32.48 -12.44 17.00
CA PRO A 164 33.79 -12.64 16.34
C PRO A 164 33.69 -12.92 14.84
N SER A 165 32.68 -13.69 14.43
CA SER A 165 32.44 -14.04 13.04
C SER A 165 31.98 -12.81 12.22
N LEU A 166 31.05 -12.01 12.76
CA LEU A 166 30.57 -10.81 12.10
C LEU A 166 31.66 -9.73 12.03
N ALA A 167 32.43 -9.57 13.10
CA ALA A 167 33.55 -8.63 13.15
C ALA A 167 34.61 -8.95 12.08
N GLN A 168 34.93 -10.25 11.85
CA GLN A 168 35.85 -10.67 10.79
C GLN A 168 35.32 -10.32 9.39
N ILE A 169 34.05 -10.62 9.11
CA ILE A 169 33.44 -10.32 7.83
C ILE A 169 33.37 -8.81 7.61
N THR A 170 32.98 -8.05 8.65
CA THR A 170 32.88 -6.58 8.59
C THR A 170 34.24 -5.96 8.28
N ARG A 171 35.35 -6.45 8.87
CA ARG A 171 36.71 -5.95 8.53
C ARG A 171 37.05 -6.16 7.07
N GLN A 172 36.69 -7.32 6.51
CA GLN A 172 36.97 -7.65 5.09
C GLN A 172 36.17 -6.79 4.12
N GLN A 173 34.96 -6.42 4.50
CA GLN A 173 34.01 -5.69 3.64
C GLN A 173 33.93 -4.19 3.94
N LEU A 174 34.70 -3.68 4.91
CA LEU A 174 34.55 -2.30 5.40
C LEU A 174 34.60 -1.25 4.29
N PRO A 175 35.53 -1.27 3.32
CA PRO A 175 35.57 -0.25 2.27
C PRO A 175 34.29 -0.20 1.42
N GLN A 176 33.69 -1.38 1.17
CA GLN A 176 32.45 -1.49 0.41
C GLN A 176 31.24 -1.04 1.25
N LEU A 177 31.19 -1.41 2.53
CA LEU A 177 30.12 -1.05 3.46
C LEU A 177 30.10 0.47 3.72
N GLU A 178 31.27 1.07 3.99
CA GLU A 178 31.46 2.51 4.13
C GLU A 178 30.98 3.25 2.87
N GLY A 179 31.44 2.82 1.69
CA GLY A 179 31.05 3.42 0.42
C GLY A 179 29.55 3.31 0.11
N ASN A 180 28.92 2.20 0.49
CA ASN A 180 27.48 2.00 0.24
C ASN A 180 26.61 2.79 1.21
N ILE A 181 26.95 2.81 2.50
CA ILE A 181 26.17 3.51 3.54
C ILE A 181 26.46 5.01 3.51
N GLY A 182 27.74 5.41 3.34
CA GLY A 182 28.14 6.82 3.31
C GLY A 182 27.49 7.62 2.16
N LYS A 183 27.23 7.00 1.01
CA LYS A 183 26.53 7.65 -0.12
C LYS A 183 25.07 8.03 0.20
N LEU A 184 24.47 7.41 1.19
CA LEU A 184 23.10 7.68 1.59
C LEU A 184 22.97 8.96 2.45
N GLY A 185 24.08 9.52 2.94
CA GLY A 185 24.08 10.69 3.80
C GLY A 185 23.70 10.41 5.23
N ALA A 186 23.23 11.43 5.96
CA ALA A 186 22.88 11.33 7.37
C ALA A 186 21.70 10.37 7.60
N LEU A 187 21.75 9.64 8.72
CA LEU A 187 20.63 8.82 9.19
C LEU A 187 19.54 9.73 9.77
N HIS A 188 18.33 9.67 9.22
CA HIS A 188 17.18 10.46 9.66
C HIS A 188 16.31 9.73 10.68
N SER A 189 15.90 8.49 10.36
CA SER A 189 15.00 7.74 11.23
C SER A 189 15.21 6.24 11.12
N MET A 190 14.81 5.54 12.19
CA MET A 190 14.75 4.08 12.23
C MET A 190 13.37 3.68 12.74
N THR A 191 12.74 2.76 12.06
CA THR A 191 11.41 2.26 12.41
C THR A 191 11.44 0.74 12.46
N PHE A 192 11.12 0.18 13.63
CA PHE A 192 10.96 -1.27 13.79
C PHE A 192 9.74 -1.74 12.96
N LYS A 193 9.90 -2.80 12.18
CA LYS A 193 8.89 -3.37 11.30
C LYS A 193 8.35 -4.71 11.75
N GLY A 194 9.05 -5.35 12.67
CA GLY A 194 8.66 -6.64 13.20
C GLY A 194 9.83 -7.58 13.38
N VAL A 195 9.51 -8.78 13.87
CA VAL A 195 10.45 -9.91 14.02
C VAL A 195 10.26 -10.86 12.85
N GLY A 196 11.31 -11.05 12.07
CA GLY A 196 11.30 -11.96 10.92
C GLY A 196 11.49 -13.42 11.31
N PRO A 197 11.27 -14.35 10.36
CA PRO A 197 11.64 -15.76 10.53
C PRO A 197 13.11 -15.89 10.92
N GLY A 198 13.41 -16.74 11.92
CA GLY A 198 14.74 -16.91 12.46
C GLY A 198 15.20 -15.83 13.46
N GLY A 199 14.29 -14.98 13.94
CA GLY A 199 14.52 -14.08 15.08
C GLY A 199 15.19 -12.75 14.75
N ALA A 200 15.33 -12.40 13.48
CA ALA A 200 15.87 -11.11 13.08
C ALA A 200 14.90 -9.98 13.44
N ASP A 201 15.40 -8.95 14.07
CA ASP A 201 14.70 -7.67 14.12
C ASP A 201 14.83 -6.99 12.76
N ILE A 202 13.69 -6.55 12.21
CA ILE A 202 13.62 -5.88 10.92
C ILE A 202 13.38 -4.39 11.16
N TYR A 203 14.27 -3.55 10.63
CA TYR A 203 14.16 -2.09 10.71
C TYR A 203 14.14 -1.47 9.31
N ALA A 204 13.21 -0.55 9.09
CA ALA A 204 13.31 0.40 7.98
C ALA A 204 14.13 1.59 8.45
N VAL A 205 15.21 1.88 7.76
CA VAL A 205 16.16 2.94 8.08
C VAL A 205 16.16 3.95 6.96
N ALA A 206 15.75 5.19 7.26
CA ALA A 206 15.75 6.30 6.31
C ALA A 206 17.01 7.14 6.49
N PHE A 207 17.64 7.47 5.36
CA PHE A 207 18.80 8.34 5.24
C PHE A 207 18.41 9.58 4.40
N GLU A 208 19.28 10.56 4.37
CA GLU A 208 19.11 11.77 3.55
C GLU A 208 18.83 11.47 2.07
N LYS A 209 19.46 10.42 1.50
CA LYS A 209 19.42 10.10 0.07
C LYS A 209 18.92 8.69 -0.24
N GLY A 210 18.17 8.07 0.65
CA GLY A 210 17.61 6.73 0.41
C GLY A 210 17.13 6.02 1.67
N ALA A 211 16.70 4.78 1.51
CA ALA A 211 16.24 3.96 2.62
C ALA A 211 16.67 2.49 2.45
N LEU A 212 17.04 1.86 3.56
CA LEU A 212 17.44 0.45 3.61
C LEU A 212 16.58 -0.31 4.60
N GLU A 213 16.27 -1.56 4.30
CA GLU A 213 15.77 -2.52 5.27
C GLU A 213 16.96 -3.24 5.90
N PHE A 214 17.15 -3.09 7.20
CA PHE A 214 18.12 -3.84 7.97
C PHE A 214 17.47 -5.01 8.69
N ARG A 215 18.16 -6.12 8.72
CA ARG A 215 17.84 -7.28 9.57
C ARG A 215 19.03 -7.56 10.44
N ILE A 216 18.81 -7.57 11.76
CA ILE A 216 19.85 -7.86 12.74
C ILE A 216 19.44 -9.00 13.67
N TRP A 217 20.39 -9.77 14.07
CA TRP A 217 20.26 -10.78 15.10
C TRP A 217 21.16 -10.39 16.27
N LEU A 218 20.60 -10.32 17.46
CA LEU A 218 21.37 -10.15 18.69
C LEU A 218 21.63 -11.50 19.33
N GLY A 219 22.88 -11.71 19.74
CA GLY A 219 23.27 -12.85 20.56
C GLY A 219 22.80 -12.68 22.02
N PRO A 220 22.91 -13.75 22.83
CA PRO A 220 22.54 -13.71 24.26
C PRO A 220 23.37 -12.70 25.07
N ASP A 221 24.58 -12.37 24.59
CA ASP A 221 25.49 -11.38 25.17
C ASP A 221 25.20 -9.93 24.73
N GLY A 222 24.12 -9.72 23.97
CA GLY A 222 23.70 -8.42 23.43
C GLY A 222 24.52 -7.93 22.24
N LYS A 223 25.50 -8.70 21.76
CA LYS A 223 26.26 -8.35 20.55
C LYS A 223 25.46 -8.65 19.28
N ILE A 224 25.76 -7.92 18.22
CA ILE A 224 25.19 -8.22 16.90
C ILE A 224 25.87 -9.48 16.35
N ASP A 225 25.11 -10.56 16.26
CA ASP A 225 25.59 -11.87 15.78
C ASP A 225 25.43 -12.02 14.26
N GLY A 226 24.52 -11.28 13.67
CA GLY A 226 24.32 -11.21 12.24
C GLY A 226 23.66 -9.91 11.84
N ALA A 227 24.07 -9.40 10.69
CA ALA A 227 23.42 -8.24 10.08
C ALA A 227 23.42 -8.38 8.57
N ASN A 228 22.32 -8.00 7.95
CA ASN A 228 22.27 -7.76 6.51
C ASN A 228 21.37 -6.56 6.23
N PHE A 229 21.53 -5.97 5.07
CA PHE A 229 20.66 -4.91 4.60
C PHE A 229 20.45 -5.03 3.10
N ARG A 230 19.34 -4.47 2.65
CA ARG A 230 18.98 -4.36 1.24
C ARG A 230 18.23 -3.03 1.03
N PRO A 231 18.23 -2.48 -0.18
CA PRO A 231 17.28 -1.43 -0.52
C PRO A 231 15.87 -1.88 -0.16
N THR A 232 15.07 -0.97 0.37
CA THR A 232 13.64 -1.27 0.56
C THR A 232 13.05 -1.62 -0.80
N THR A 233 12.01 -2.45 -0.83
CA THR A 233 11.32 -2.76 -2.11
C THR A 233 10.90 -1.47 -2.81
N LEU A 234 10.46 -0.48 -2.05
CA LEU A 234 10.10 0.84 -2.51
C LEU A 234 11.30 1.58 -3.13
N GLU A 235 12.43 1.65 -2.43
CA GLU A 235 13.63 2.34 -2.93
C GLU A 235 14.25 1.61 -4.13
N ALA A 236 14.21 0.29 -4.15
CA ALA A 236 14.64 -0.50 -5.31
C ALA A 236 13.80 -0.19 -6.54
N THR A 237 12.46 -0.10 -6.38
CA THR A 237 11.54 0.26 -7.46
C THR A 237 11.80 1.70 -7.90
N ALA A 238 11.86 2.66 -6.98
CA ALA A 238 12.12 4.06 -7.30
C ALA A 238 13.47 4.24 -8.02
N SER A 239 14.51 3.54 -7.57
CA SER A 239 15.83 3.56 -8.20
C SER A 239 15.81 2.99 -9.62
N ALA A 240 15.08 1.92 -9.86
CA ALA A 240 14.91 1.34 -11.20
C ALA A 240 14.18 2.29 -12.15
N LEU A 241 13.27 3.14 -11.64
CA LEU A 241 12.50 4.08 -12.43
C LEU A 241 13.21 5.42 -12.70
N ARG A 242 14.21 5.79 -11.90
CA ARG A 242 14.96 7.06 -12.04
C ARG A 242 15.49 7.34 -13.46
N PRO A 243 16.02 6.37 -14.21
CA PRO A 243 16.46 6.61 -15.59
C PRO A 243 15.36 7.15 -16.50
N HIS A 244 14.09 6.86 -16.23
CA HIS A 244 12.95 7.32 -17.01
C HIS A 244 12.49 8.74 -16.65
N PHE A 245 12.94 9.31 -15.53
CA PHE A 245 12.47 10.63 -15.11
C PHE A 245 12.89 11.75 -16.07
N ALA A 246 14.05 11.64 -16.72
CA ALA A 246 14.48 12.60 -17.73
C ALA A 246 13.61 12.55 -19.00
N GLU A 247 13.15 11.38 -19.42
CA GLU A 247 12.21 11.22 -20.53
C GLU A 247 10.85 11.85 -20.20
N ILE A 248 10.36 11.61 -18.98
CA ILE A 248 9.10 12.21 -18.50
C ILE A 248 9.22 13.72 -18.34
N ASP A 249 10.35 14.23 -17.85
CA ASP A 249 10.63 15.67 -17.76
C ASP A 249 10.57 16.34 -19.14
N SER A 250 11.18 15.71 -20.15
CA SER A 250 11.14 16.17 -21.53
C SER A 250 9.72 16.16 -22.12
N LEU A 251 8.93 15.13 -21.82
CA LEU A 251 7.52 15.03 -22.21
C LEU A 251 6.70 16.21 -21.64
N ILE A 252 6.85 16.49 -20.34
CA ILE A 252 6.10 17.57 -19.67
C ILE A 252 6.52 18.93 -20.22
N SER A 253 7.82 19.16 -20.37
CA SER A 253 8.37 20.40 -20.93
C SER A 253 7.88 20.66 -22.35
N ALA A 254 7.88 19.63 -23.21
CA ALA A 254 7.41 19.72 -24.58
C ALA A 254 5.89 20.00 -24.65
N GLU A 255 5.09 19.34 -23.81
CA GLU A 255 3.65 19.61 -23.77
C GLU A 255 3.34 21.03 -23.29
N PHE A 256 4.00 21.49 -22.24
CA PHE A 256 3.84 22.86 -21.75
C PHE A 256 4.28 23.90 -22.79
N ALA A 257 5.40 23.67 -23.49
CA ALA A 257 5.93 24.59 -24.50
C ALA A 257 5.01 24.79 -25.72
N ARG A 258 4.07 23.86 -25.98
CA ARG A 258 3.08 23.99 -27.07
C ARG A 258 2.14 25.18 -26.86
N ARG A 259 1.79 25.45 -25.62
CA ARG A 259 0.96 26.60 -25.22
C ARG A 259 1.29 26.98 -23.75
N PRO A 260 2.29 27.83 -23.52
CA PRO A 260 2.81 28.12 -22.17
C PRO A 260 1.90 29.12 -21.43
N ILE A 261 0.72 28.64 -21.01
CA ILE A 261 -0.27 29.41 -20.26
C ILE A 261 -0.49 28.71 -18.92
N GLY A 262 -0.36 29.47 -17.81
CA GLY A 262 -0.44 28.95 -16.46
C GLY A 262 0.77 28.09 -16.13
N SER A 263 0.52 26.95 -15.52
CA SER A 263 1.55 25.97 -15.16
C SER A 263 1.09 24.53 -15.38
N VAL A 264 2.06 23.64 -15.36
CA VAL A 264 1.86 22.20 -15.20
C VAL A 264 2.75 21.69 -14.07
N THR A 265 2.17 20.93 -13.13
CA THR A 265 2.88 20.22 -12.06
C THR A 265 2.60 18.74 -12.17
N ALA A 266 3.65 17.93 -12.25
CA ALA A 266 3.56 16.48 -12.31
C ALA A 266 4.30 15.82 -11.14
N GLY A 267 3.79 14.69 -10.66
CA GLY A 267 4.41 13.89 -9.62
C GLY A 267 4.38 12.40 -9.94
N ILE A 268 5.45 11.69 -9.62
CA ILE A 268 5.58 10.24 -9.72
C ILE A 268 5.53 9.64 -8.33
N ILE A 269 4.64 8.67 -8.14
CA ILE A 269 4.36 8.00 -6.89
C ILE A 269 4.85 6.56 -7.02
N VAL A 270 5.63 6.08 -6.04
CA VAL A 270 6.05 4.68 -5.93
C VAL A 270 5.75 4.20 -4.53
N GLY A 271 4.91 3.17 -4.43
CA GLY A 271 4.44 2.67 -3.15
C GLY A 271 3.69 3.74 -2.35
N ASN A 272 4.26 4.18 -1.24
CA ASN A 272 3.68 5.20 -0.36
C ASN A 272 4.41 6.55 -0.41
N GLN A 273 5.22 6.80 -1.42
CA GLN A 273 6.04 8.01 -1.54
C GLN A 273 5.86 8.71 -2.87
N LEU A 274 5.83 10.03 -2.83
CA LEU A 274 6.04 10.91 -3.98
C LEU A 274 7.56 11.00 -4.20
N VAL A 275 8.07 10.26 -5.21
CA VAL A 275 9.53 10.09 -5.41
C VAL A 275 10.13 11.12 -6.37
N TRP A 276 9.30 11.84 -7.09
CA TRP A 276 9.71 12.88 -8.02
C TRP A 276 8.57 13.86 -8.28
N THR A 277 8.91 15.14 -8.40
CA THR A 277 7.99 16.21 -8.82
C THR A 277 8.69 17.16 -9.77
N LYS A 278 7.93 17.71 -10.70
CA LYS A 278 8.41 18.73 -11.61
C LYS A 278 7.28 19.70 -11.96
N SER A 279 7.62 20.99 -12.00
CA SER A 279 6.70 22.04 -12.38
C SER A 279 7.29 22.89 -13.49
N TYR A 280 6.46 23.39 -14.40
CA TYR A 280 6.77 24.35 -15.45
C TYR A 280 5.72 25.44 -15.47
N GLY A 281 6.15 26.69 -15.69
CA GLY A 281 5.29 27.86 -15.76
C GLY A 281 4.92 28.44 -14.41
N ASP A 282 3.95 29.35 -14.41
CA ASP A 282 3.59 30.16 -13.27
C ASP A 282 2.26 29.73 -12.65
N ALA A 283 2.26 29.60 -11.34
CA ALA A 283 1.03 29.50 -10.53
C ALA A 283 0.20 30.79 -10.67
N ASP A 284 0.84 31.95 -10.76
CA ASP A 284 0.24 33.25 -11.07
C ASP A 284 1.09 33.97 -12.13
N MET A 285 0.58 34.06 -13.36
CA MET A 285 1.28 34.68 -14.51
C MET A 285 1.41 36.19 -14.35
N GLU A 286 0.46 36.87 -13.73
CA GLU A 286 0.47 38.31 -13.54
C GLU A 286 1.53 38.73 -12.51
N GLN A 287 1.61 37.97 -11.42
CA GLN A 287 2.61 38.21 -10.36
C GLN A 287 3.94 37.49 -10.62
N LYS A 288 4.02 36.67 -11.67
CA LYS A 288 5.19 35.83 -12.01
C LYS A 288 5.61 34.92 -10.85
N ILE A 289 4.64 34.32 -10.17
CA ILE A 289 4.87 33.34 -9.12
C ILE A 289 5.01 31.96 -9.77
N PRO A 290 6.20 31.33 -9.73
CA PRO A 290 6.39 30.02 -10.33
C PRO A 290 5.58 28.96 -9.58
N ALA A 291 5.10 27.93 -10.31
CA ALA A 291 4.53 26.77 -9.69
C ALA A 291 5.62 25.84 -9.12
N ASP A 292 5.30 25.19 -8.01
CA ASP A 292 6.17 24.25 -7.31
C ASP A 292 5.40 23.02 -6.79
N ALA A 293 6.05 22.20 -5.96
CA ALA A 293 5.46 20.99 -5.39
C ALA A 293 4.34 21.28 -4.38
N ASP A 294 4.36 22.46 -3.75
CA ASP A 294 3.39 22.88 -2.72
C ASP A 294 2.24 23.71 -3.29
N THR A 295 2.30 23.98 -4.60
CA THR A 295 1.22 24.68 -5.30
C THR A 295 -0.08 23.88 -5.21
N VAL A 296 -1.14 24.53 -4.77
CA VAL A 296 -2.49 23.96 -4.64
C VAL A 296 -3.25 24.13 -5.96
N TYR A 297 -3.96 23.10 -6.36
CA TYR A 297 -4.83 23.11 -7.54
C TYR A 297 -6.24 22.64 -7.18
N ARG A 298 -7.23 23.08 -7.96
CA ARG A 298 -8.56 22.45 -7.96
C ARG A 298 -8.51 21.20 -8.84
N ILE A 299 -9.02 20.09 -8.31
CA ILE A 299 -8.92 18.80 -9.01
C ILE A 299 -10.22 18.31 -9.66
N GLY A 300 -11.27 19.13 -9.59
CA GLY A 300 -12.54 18.82 -10.24
C GLY A 300 -13.04 17.42 -9.94
N SER A 301 -13.38 16.68 -10.97
CA SER A 301 -14.02 15.35 -10.84
C SER A 301 -13.18 14.27 -10.17
N ILE A 302 -11.89 14.47 -9.92
CA ILE A 302 -11.11 13.58 -9.04
C ILE A 302 -11.77 13.53 -7.64
N THR A 303 -12.52 14.56 -7.24
CA THR A 303 -13.35 14.59 -6.02
C THR A 303 -14.28 13.37 -5.90
N LYS A 304 -14.78 12.83 -7.00
CA LYS A 304 -15.66 11.65 -7.01
C LYS A 304 -15.02 10.41 -6.38
N MET A 305 -13.70 10.29 -6.47
CA MET A 305 -12.97 9.19 -5.86
C MET A 305 -13.09 9.23 -4.31
N PHE A 306 -13.10 10.42 -3.71
CA PHE A 306 -13.31 10.58 -2.25
C PHE A 306 -14.75 10.23 -1.85
N THR A 307 -15.73 10.60 -2.67
CA THR A 307 -17.14 10.19 -2.46
C THR A 307 -17.29 8.67 -2.57
N ALA A 308 -16.57 8.02 -3.50
CA ALA A 308 -16.54 6.57 -3.62
C ALA A 308 -15.89 5.88 -2.40
N VAL A 309 -14.83 6.46 -1.85
CA VAL A 309 -14.22 5.97 -0.60
C VAL A 309 -15.21 6.10 0.55
N MET A 310 -15.92 7.22 0.71
CA MET A 310 -17.00 7.38 1.70
C MET A 310 -18.09 6.31 1.54
N LEU A 311 -18.55 6.06 0.31
CA LEU A 311 -19.51 4.99 0.02
C LEU A 311 -19.01 3.64 0.55
N GLU A 312 -17.77 3.27 0.22
CA GLU A 312 -17.22 1.99 0.62
C GLU A 312 -17.00 1.90 2.14
N GLN A 313 -16.59 2.98 2.81
CA GLN A 313 -16.52 3.04 4.27
C GLN A 313 -17.87 2.74 4.92
N LEU A 314 -18.94 3.31 4.39
CA LEU A 314 -20.30 3.07 4.91
C LEU A 314 -20.82 1.66 4.59
N VAL A 315 -20.40 1.07 3.45
CA VAL A 315 -20.66 -0.34 3.13
C VAL A 315 -19.95 -1.26 4.12
N GLN A 316 -18.67 -1.02 4.39
CA GLN A 316 -17.90 -1.80 5.38
C GLN A 316 -18.47 -1.67 6.80
N ALA A 317 -18.99 -0.49 7.15
CA ALA A 317 -19.67 -0.26 8.43
C ALA A 317 -21.11 -0.82 8.48
N ASN A 318 -21.59 -1.49 7.43
CA ASN A 318 -22.97 -2.00 7.29
C ASN A 318 -24.06 -0.92 7.45
N LYS A 319 -23.73 0.34 7.20
CA LYS A 319 -24.68 1.47 7.24
C LYS A 319 -25.50 1.55 5.95
N VAL A 320 -24.92 1.15 4.82
CA VAL A 320 -25.58 1.10 3.51
C VAL A 320 -25.20 -0.17 2.76
N ARG A 321 -25.99 -0.52 1.74
CA ARG A 321 -25.67 -1.53 0.74
C ARG A 321 -25.64 -0.87 -0.63
N LEU A 322 -24.76 -1.35 -1.52
CA LEU A 322 -24.71 -0.84 -2.90
C LEU A 322 -26.04 -0.95 -3.64
N SER A 323 -26.85 -1.94 -3.30
CA SER A 323 -28.21 -2.16 -3.84
C SER A 323 -29.31 -1.36 -3.15
N ASP A 324 -29.01 -0.61 -2.08
CA ASP A 324 -30.04 0.18 -1.40
C ASP A 324 -30.57 1.26 -2.34
N PRO A 325 -31.91 1.47 -2.36
CA PRO A 325 -32.51 2.58 -3.09
C PRO A 325 -32.14 3.92 -2.45
N VAL A 326 -31.83 4.89 -3.29
CA VAL A 326 -31.45 6.25 -2.87
C VAL A 326 -32.52 6.90 -2.00
N GLU A 327 -33.79 6.74 -2.37
CA GLU A 327 -34.94 7.31 -1.69
C GLU A 327 -35.09 6.86 -0.21
N LYS A 328 -34.49 5.76 0.18
CA LYS A 328 -34.41 5.29 1.57
C LYS A 328 -33.71 6.29 2.49
N TYR A 329 -32.72 7.00 1.99
CA TYR A 329 -31.91 7.94 2.75
C TYR A 329 -32.10 9.39 2.31
N PHE A 330 -32.42 9.59 1.02
CA PHE A 330 -32.62 10.90 0.39
C PHE A 330 -33.90 10.92 -0.43
N PRO A 331 -35.09 11.01 0.24
CA PRO A 331 -36.39 10.92 -0.41
C PRO A 331 -36.66 12.07 -1.38
N GLU A 332 -35.95 13.21 -1.26
CA GLU A 332 -36.05 14.34 -2.19
C GLU A 332 -35.69 13.98 -3.62
N VAL A 333 -34.97 12.85 -3.87
CA VAL A 333 -34.70 12.34 -5.21
C VAL A 333 -35.98 12.10 -6.03
N ASN A 334 -37.12 11.91 -5.37
CA ASN A 334 -38.44 11.79 -6.02
C ASN A 334 -38.94 13.08 -6.70
N GLN A 335 -38.27 14.22 -6.50
CA GLN A 335 -38.54 15.47 -7.22
C GLN A 335 -37.93 15.48 -8.63
N VAL A 336 -37.04 14.54 -8.96
CA VAL A 336 -36.45 14.38 -10.30
C VAL A 336 -37.56 14.07 -11.31
N GLN A 337 -37.54 14.79 -12.44
CA GLN A 337 -38.57 14.73 -13.46
C GLN A 337 -38.36 13.58 -14.47
N GLY A 338 -39.45 13.18 -15.15
CA GLY A 338 -39.39 12.21 -16.25
C GLY A 338 -39.12 10.78 -15.76
N ARG A 339 -39.51 10.42 -14.53
CA ARG A 339 -39.40 9.03 -14.04
C ARG A 339 -40.15 8.09 -14.97
N ILE A 340 -39.47 7.05 -15.41
CA ILE A 340 -40.01 6.04 -16.31
C ILE A 340 -40.99 5.16 -15.54
N PRO A 341 -42.23 4.98 -16.06
CA PRO A 341 -43.25 4.18 -15.38
C PRO A 341 -42.75 2.74 -15.12
N ASN A 342 -42.97 2.24 -13.91
CA ASN A 342 -42.53 0.91 -13.46
C ASN A 342 -41.01 0.67 -13.40
N ALA A 343 -40.16 1.66 -13.67
CA ALA A 343 -38.75 1.53 -13.49
C ALA A 343 -38.40 1.36 -11.99
N PRO A 344 -37.41 0.49 -11.66
CA PRO A 344 -36.97 0.35 -10.28
C PRO A 344 -36.35 1.66 -9.76
N PRO A 345 -36.36 1.86 -8.43
CA PRO A 345 -35.65 2.99 -7.81
C PRO A 345 -34.18 3.01 -8.17
N ILE A 346 -33.58 4.21 -8.26
CA ILE A 346 -32.13 4.36 -8.40
C ILE A 346 -31.43 3.79 -7.17
N THR A 347 -30.38 2.99 -7.37
CA THR A 347 -29.54 2.45 -6.31
C THR A 347 -28.26 3.26 -6.12
N LEU A 348 -27.58 3.09 -4.94
CA LEU A 348 -26.29 3.70 -4.68
C LEU A 348 -25.22 3.27 -5.71
N MET A 349 -25.24 1.99 -6.11
CA MET A 349 -24.38 1.47 -7.18
C MET A 349 -24.57 2.23 -8.48
N GLN A 350 -25.81 2.46 -8.89
CA GLN A 350 -26.12 3.11 -10.16
C GLN A 350 -25.69 4.59 -10.17
N LEU A 351 -25.78 5.29 -9.03
CA LEU A 351 -25.20 6.64 -8.92
C LEU A 351 -23.68 6.61 -9.03
N ALA A 352 -23.03 5.69 -8.29
CA ALA A 352 -21.58 5.59 -8.24
C ALA A 352 -20.93 5.15 -9.56
N THR A 353 -21.67 4.44 -10.42
CA THR A 353 -21.20 3.92 -11.72
C THR A 353 -21.73 4.68 -12.93
N HIS A 354 -22.45 5.81 -12.72
CA HIS A 354 -23.05 6.60 -13.78
C HIS A 354 -24.07 5.83 -14.64
N THR A 355 -24.79 4.90 -14.03
CA THR A 355 -25.88 4.13 -14.67
C THR A 355 -27.25 4.44 -14.08
N SER A 356 -27.38 5.55 -13.38
CA SER A 356 -28.61 5.99 -12.71
C SER A 356 -29.73 6.42 -13.64
N GLY A 357 -29.43 6.63 -14.92
CA GLY A 357 -30.41 7.18 -15.87
C GLY A 357 -30.59 8.71 -15.80
N LEU A 358 -29.89 9.38 -14.89
CA LEU A 358 -29.97 10.84 -14.74
C LEU A 358 -29.16 11.56 -15.82
N GLY A 359 -29.65 12.73 -16.25
CA GLY A 359 -28.89 13.66 -17.07
C GLY A 359 -27.59 14.08 -16.41
N ARG A 360 -26.69 14.68 -17.18
CA ARG A 360 -25.37 15.10 -16.69
C ARG A 360 -25.46 16.17 -15.62
N GLU A 361 -26.30 17.18 -15.86
CA GLU A 361 -26.52 18.38 -15.05
C GLU A 361 -28.03 18.67 -14.97
N PRO A 362 -28.50 19.49 -14.02
CA PRO A 362 -29.86 20.03 -14.06
C PRO A 362 -29.98 21.04 -15.20
N ASP A 363 -31.21 21.31 -15.64
CA ASP A 363 -31.49 22.43 -16.52
C ASP A 363 -31.11 23.75 -15.83
N ASN A 364 -30.70 24.75 -16.60
CA ASN A 364 -30.23 26.03 -16.06
C ASN A 364 -29.11 25.85 -15.01
N THR A 365 -28.14 24.99 -15.32
CA THR A 365 -27.04 24.60 -14.44
C THR A 365 -26.36 25.79 -13.76
N GLU A 366 -26.18 26.90 -14.46
CA GLU A 366 -25.55 28.13 -13.96
C GLU A 366 -26.22 28.67 -12.69
N THR A 367 -27.48 28.40 -12.48
CA THR A 367 -28.23 28.80 -11.27
C THR A 367 -27.80 28.05 -10.02
N TYR A 368 -27.25 26.83 -10.19
CA TYR A 368 -27.00 25.88 -9.10
C TYR A 368 -25.54 25.58 -8.84
N VAL A 369 -24.61 26.16 -9.63
CA VAL A 369 -23.17 25.86 -9.52
C VAL A 369 -22.39 26.83 -8.64
N ALA A 370 -23.09 27.78 -8.00
CA ALA A 370 -22.52 28.72 -7.06
C ALA A 370 -23.26 28.69 -5.72
N GLY A 371 -22.64 29.20 -4.69
CA GLY A 371 -23.17 29.29 -3.33
C GLY A 371 -22.20 28.73 -2.30
N PRO A 372 -22.32 29.14 -1.03
CA PRO A 372 -21.48 28.67 0.07
C PRO A 372 -21.44 27.14 0.15
N VAL A 373 -20.29 26.58 0.48
CA VAL A 373 -20.14 25.11 0.62
C VAL A 373 -21.07 24.58 1.71
N ALA A 374 -21.37 25.35 2.74
CA ALA A 374 -22.32 24.97 3.79
C ALA A 374 -23.77 24.74 3.28
N ASP A 375 -24.15 25.43 2.20
CA ASP A 375 -25.52 25.36 1.61
C ASP A 375 -25.61 24.38 0.42
N TRP A 376 -24.58 23.62 0.12
CA TRP A 376 -24.51 22.80 -1.08
C TRP A 376 -25.67 21.80 -1.23
N GLU A 377 -26.10 21.18 -0.12
CA GLU A 377 -27.24 20.22 -0.14
C GLU A 377 -28.57 20.92 -0.39
N LYS A 378 -28.77 22.13 0.16
CA LYS A 378 -29.92 22.96 -0.13
C LYS A 378 -29.96 23.33 -1.61
N THR A 379 -28.83 23.70 -2.19
CA THR A 379 -28.70 23.99 -3.62
C THR A 379 -28.97 22.75 -4.47
N LEU A 380 -28.52 21.57 -4.03
CA LEU A 380 -28.85 20.30 -4.67
C LEU A 380 -30.35 20.06 -4.68
N ILE A 381 -31.02 20.17 -3.54
CA ILE A 381 -32.48 19.95 -3.44
C ILE A 381 -33.24 20.91 -4.38
N ALA A 382 -32.81 22.17 -4.46
CA ALA A 382 -33.43 23.15 -5.38
C ALA A 382 -33.21 22.79 -6.87
N ALA A 383 -32.14 22.03 -7.20
CA ALA A 383 -31.85 21.59 -8.56
C ALA A 383 -32.61 20.31 -8.99
N LEU A 384 -33.15 19.52 -8.04
CA LEU A 384 -33.82 18.25 -8.36
C LEU A 384 -35.06 18.40 -9.26
N PRO A 385 -35.97 19.38 -9.08
CA PRO A 385 -37.09 19.60 -9.99
C PRO A 385 -36.71 19.98 -11.42
N HIS A 386 -35.42 20.34 -11.63
CA HIS A 386 -34.82 20.69 -12.92
C HIS A 386 -33.87 19.60 -13.44
N THR A 387 -33.92 18.44 -12.81
CA THR A 387 -33.13 17.26 -13.20
C THR A 387 -34.04 16.22 -13.83
N HIS A 388 -33.59 15.55 -14.89
CA HIS A 388 -34.40 14.61 -15.67
C HIS A 388 -33.79 13.26 -15.77
N TYR A 389 -34.64 12.21 -15.80
CA TYR A 389 -34.26 10.89 -16.32
C TYR A 389 -34.16 10.97 -17.85
N ILE A 390 -33.08 10.43 -18.40
CA ILE A 390 -32.82 10.32 -19.84
C ILE A 390 -32.90 8.87 -20.35
N PHE A 391 -32.85 7.88 -19.42
CA PHE A 391 -33.12 6.47 -19.67
C PHE A 391 -33.43 5.74 -18.35
N GLU A 392 -33.87 4.50 -18.45
CA GLU A 392 -34.19 3.67 -17.30
C GLU A 392 -32.92 3.33 -16.48
N PRO A 393 -32.97 3.47 -15.13
CA PRO A 393 -31.84 3.13 -14.26
C PRO A 393 -31.29 1.73 -14.53
N GLY A 394 -29.96 1.65 -14.69
CA GLY A 394 -29.25 0.39 -14.92
C GLY A 394 -29.11 -0.03 -16.38
N THR A 395 -29.74 0.65 -17.34
CA THR A 395 -29.74 0.23 -18.75
C THR A 395 -28.58 0.78 -19.58
N HIS A 396 -28.12 2.01 -19.29
CA HIS A 396 -27.07 2.69 -20.05
C HIS A 396 -26.12 3.45 -19.11
N TYR A 397 -24.94 3.74 -19.63
CA TYR A 397 -23.99 4.64 -18.97
C TYR A 397 -24.19 6.08 -19.46
N SER A 398 -24.30 7.02 -18.52
CA SER A 398 -24.21 8.45 -18.78
C SER A 398 -23.60 9.17 -17.60
N TYR A 399 -22.42 9.78 -17.83
CA TYR A 399 -21.71 10.51 -16.80
C TYR A 399 -22.58 11.62 -16.20
N SER A 400 -22.87 11.53 -14.91
CA SER A 400 -23.80 12.43 -14.20
C SER A 400 -23.14 13.11 -13.01
N ASN A 401 -22.96 14.44 -13.08
CA ASN A 401 -22.49 15.23 -11.95
C ASN A 401 -23.58 15.36 -10.89
N ILE A 402 -24.83 15.60 -11.31
CA ILE A 402 -25.95 15.68 -10.36
C ILE A 402 -26.16 14.34 -9.64
N GLY A 403 -25.93 13.21 -10.32
CA GLY A 403 -25.95 11.87 -9.70
C GLY A 403 -24.96 11.73 -8.56
N TYR A 404 -23.74 12.25 -8.70
CA TYR A 404 -22.73 12.23 -7.62
C TYR A 404 -23.06 13.21 -6.49
N ALA A 405 -23.72 14.31 -6.77
CA ALA A 405 -24.21 15.19 -5.72
C ALA A 405 -25.29 14.50 -4.89
N ILE A 406 -26.24 13.82 -5.54
CA ILE A 406 -27.27 13.00 -4.89
C ILE A 406 -26.61 11.88 -4.07
N LEU A 407 -25.58 11.19 -4.61
CA LEU A 407 -24.83 10.18 -3.87
C LEU A 407 -24.23 10.77 -2.60
N GLY A 408 -23.51 11.90 -2.68
CA GLY A 408 -22.90 12.56 -1.52
C GLY A 408 -23.90 12.93 -0.44
N ALA A 409 -25.08 13.48 -0.82
CA ALA A 409 -26.15 13.80 0.12
C ALA A 409 -26.74 12.53 0.78
N THR A 410 -26.97 11.50 -0.02
CA THR A 410 -27.45 10.20 0.47
C THR A 410 -26.48 9.60 1.50
N LEU A 411 -25.18 9.65 1.21
CA LEU A 411 -24.15 9.11 2.10
C LEU A 411 -24.01 9.94 3.39
N ALA A 412 -24.07 11.26 3.31
CA ALA A 412 -24.04 12.14 4.48
C ALA A 412 -25.20 11.83 5.45
N ARG A 413 -26.40 11.64 4.92
CA ARG A 413 -27.58 11.27 5.73
C ARG A 413 -27.47 9.86 6.30
N ALA A 414 -26.99 8.90 5.53
CA ALA A 414 -26.75 7.54 6.02
C ALA A 414 -25.65 7.49 7.09
N ALA A 415 -24.64 8.35 6.98
CA ALA A 415 -23.59 8.50 8.00
C ALA A 415 -24.10 9.17 9.28
N GLY A 416 -25.08 10.07 9.17
CA GLY A 416 -25.51 10.99 10.24
C GLY A 416 -24.49 12.12 10.48
N GLU A 417 -23.67 12.46 9.47
CA GLU A 417 -22.61 13.45 9.53
C GLU A 417 -22.55 14.22 8.20
N PRO A 418 -22.42 15.57 8.19
CA PRO A 418 -22.33 16.34 6.96
C PRO A 418 -21.16 15.87 6.07
N TYR A 419 -21.37 15.83 4.75
CA TYR A 419 -20.32 15.44 3.79
C TYR A 419 -19.05 16.29 3.96
N THR A 420 -19.21 17.58 4.23
CA THR A 420 -18.14 18.56 4.40
C THR A 420 -17.32 18.38 5.66
N GLU A 421 -17.83 17.63 6.63
CA GLU A 421 -17.11 17.22 7.85
C GLU A 421 -16.58 15.79 7.71
N TYR A 422 -17.35 14.90 7.10
CA TYR A 422 -17.01 13.50 6.96
C TYR A 422 -15.71 13.30 6.15
N VAL A 423 -15.61 13.88 4.96
CA VAL A 423 -14.45 13.67 4.07
C VAL A 423 -13.17 14.19 4.69
N PRO A 424 -13.07 15.41 5.25
CA PRO A 424 -11.90 15.84 5.98
C PRO A 424 -11.52 14.94 7.17
N LYS A 425 -12.48 14.56 7.98
CA LYS A 425 -12.26 13.82 9.21
C LYS A 425 -11.88 12.35 8.99
N HIS A 426 -12.57 11.68 8.04
CA HIS A 426 -12.45 10.23 7.84
C HIS A 426 -11.53 9.84 6.68
N ILE A 427 -11.13 10.81 5.82
CA ILE A 427 -10.26 10.55 4.68
C ILE A 427 -9.02 11.45 4.71
N PHE A 428 -9.16 12.79 4.71
CA PHE A 428 -8.00 13.68 4.64
C PHE A 428 -7.08 13.53 5.85
N GLN A 429 -7.63 13.66 7.06
CA GLN A 429 -6.84 13.60 8.30
C GLN A 429 -6.11 12.26 8.48
N PRO A 430 -6.77 11.07 8.36
CA PRO A 430 -6.09 9.79 8.51
C PRO A 430 -5.02 9.53 7.46
N LEU A 431 -5.15 10.13 6.26
CA LEU A 431 -4.16 10.04 5.19
C LEU A 431 -3.07 11.12 5.30
N GLY A 432 -3.17 12.06 6.25
CA GLY A 432 -2.22 13.15 6.40
C GLY A 432 -2.30 14.19 5.28
N MET A 433 -3.46 14.37 4.64
CA MET A 433 -3.70 15.34 3.57
C MET A 433 -3.98 16.73 4.16
N THR A 434 -2.94 17.36 4.69
CA THR A 434 -3.04 18.61 5.47
C THR A 434 -3.22 19.87 4.62
N HIS A 435 -2.95 19.79 3.33
CA HIS A 435 -3.10 20.89 2.35
C HIS A 435 -4.29 20.64 1.40
N SER A 436 -5.27 19.85 1.86
CA SER A 436 -6.48 19.53 1.10
C SER A 436 -7.72 20.06 1.80
N ALA A 437 -8.66 20.63 1.02
CA ALA A 437 -9.91 21.16 1.54
C ALA A 437 -11.02 21.06 0.48
N LEU A 438 -12.30 21.15 0.95
CA LEU A 438 -13.48 21.23 0.08
C LEU A 438 -13.86 22.68 -0.25
N GLU A 439 -13.32 23.62 0.49
CA GLU A 439 -13.53 25.06 0.32
C GLU A 439 -12.19 25.80 0.45
N TRP A 440 -12.02 26.90 -0.27
CA TRP A 440 -10.83 27.67 -0.11
C TRP A 440 -10.84 28.43 1.24
N ASN A 441 -9.73 28.37 1.93
CA ASN A 441 -9.49 29.04 3.20
C ASN A 441 -8.17 29.85 3.09
N ALA A 442 -7.75 30.50 4.16
CA ALA A 442 -6.54 31.31 4.15
C ALA A 442 -5.28 30.51 3.80
N GLU A 443 -5.19 29.23 4.18
CA GLU A 443 -4.07 28.34 3.86
C GLU A 443 -4.08 27.96 2.39
N ILE A 444 -5.21 27.44 1.89
CA ILE A 444 -5.39 27.12 0.48
C ILE A 444 -5.12 28.35 -0.40
N ARG A 445 -5.65 29.53 -0.03
CA ARG A 445 -5.50 30.76 -0.82
C ARG A 445 -4.05 31.17 -1.01
N ARG A 446 -3.18 30.95 -0.01
CA ARG A 446 -1.75 31.34 -0.08
C ARG A 446 -0.97 30.56 -1.15
N HIS A 447 -1.38 29.31 -1.43
CA HIS A 447 -0.68 28.42 -2.33
C HIS A 447 -1.48 28.08 -3.60
N LEU A 448 -2.72 28.61 -3.73
CA LEU A 448 -3.60 28.32 -4.84
C LEU A 448 -3.07 28.92 -6.14
N ALA A 449 -2.83 28.08 -7.13
CA ALA A 449 -2.58 28.52 -8.48
C ALA A 449 -3.79 29.32 -8.99
N LYS A 450 -3.54 30.44 -9.66
CA LYS A 450 -4.58 31.23 -10.33
C LYS A 450 -5.01 30.50 -11.61
N GLY A 451 -6.27 30.14 -11.70
CA GLY A 451 -6.79 29.42 -12.87
C GLY A 451 -6.90 30.31 -14.10
N TYR A 452 -6.63 29.75 -15.27
CA TYR A 452 -6.77 30.44 -16.56
C TYR A 452 -7.71 29.66 -17.46
N ALA A 453 -8.96 30.13 -17.60
CA ALA A 453 -9.91 29.55 -18.52
C ALA A 453 -9.56 29.92 -19.97
N LEU A 454 -9.75 28.98 -20.88
CA LEU A 454 -9.44 29.14 -22.29
C LEU A 454 -10.68 28.82 -23.13
N MET A 455 -11.06 29.71 -24.02
CA MET A 455 -12.20 29.55 -24.93
C MET A 455 -11.71 29.47 -26.39
N GLY A 456 -11.35 28.26 -26.83
CA GLY A 456 -10.82 28.01 -28.17
C GLY A 456 -9.32 28.26 -28.35
N PRO A 457 -8.75 27.98 -29.52
CA PRO A 457 -7.32 28.02 -29.77
C PRO A 457 -6.68 29.41 -29.65
N ASP A 458 -7.43 30.46 -30.03
CA ASP A 458 -6.95 31.84 -30.08
C ASP A 458 -7.48 32.70 -28.93
N ALA A 459 -8.21 32.10 -27.96
CA ALA A 459 -8.74 32.84 -26.82
C ALA A 459 -7.62 33.31 -25.90
N LYS A 460 -7.76 34.54 -25.41
CA LYS A 460 -6.92 35.04 -24.34
C LYS A 460 -7.22 34.30 -23.04
N PRO A 461 -6.22 34.09 -22.18
CA PRO A 461 -6.46 33.54 -20.85
C PRO A 461 -7.41 34.44 -20.05
N ASP A 462 -8.47 33.84 -19.49
CA ASP A 462 -9.41 34.49 -18.58
C ASP A 462 -9.18 33.93 -17.16
N SER A 463 -8.79 34.78 -16.24
CA SER A 463 -8.63 34.43 -14.83
C SER A 463 -9.81 34.85 -13.95
N GLU A 464 -10.73 35.66 -14.46
CA GLU A 464 -11.89 36.19 -13.72
C GLU A 464 -12.93 35.09 -13.43
N THR A 465 -13.21 34.22 -14.41
CA THR A 465 -14.19 33.12 -14.22
C THR A 465 -13.71 32.13 -13.16
N PRO A 466 -12.46 31.62 -13.18
CA PRO A 466 -11.95 30.76 -12.10
C PRO A 466 -11.95 31.44 -10.73
N LEU A 467 -11.60 32.72 -10.66
CA LEU A 467 -11.63 33.48 -9.41
C LEU A 467 -13.05 33.56 -8.84
N ARG A 468 -14.04 33.95 -9.65
CA ARG A 468 -15.44 34.00 -9.23
C ARG A 468 -15.97 32.65 -8.75
N GLU A 469 -15.58 31.52 -9.41
CA GLU A 469 -15.96 30.19 -8.95
C GLU A 469 -15.32 29.83 -7.61
N ASN A 470 -14.10 30.29 -7.33
CA ASN A 470 -13.47 30.08 -6.03
C ASN A 470 -14.18 30.89 -4.93
N GLU A 471 -14.53 32.14 -5.20
CA GLU A 471 -15.16 33.05 -4.25
C GLU A 471 -16.62 32.70 -3.97
N ASN A 472 -17.36 32.29 -5.00
CA ASN A 472 -18.78 32.01 -4.90
C ASN A 472 -19.11 30.58 -4.46
N GLY A 473 -18.08 29.72 -4.22
CA GLY A 473 -18.27 28.32 -3.86
C GLY A 473 -18.70 27.44 -5.04
N ARG A 474 -19.21 26.24 -4.75
CA ARG A 474 -19.45 25.18 -5.75
C ARG A 474 -20.93 24.78 -5.93
N GLY A 475 -21.83 25.41 -5.20
CA GLY A 475 -23.24 25.03 -5.23
C GLY A 475 -23.41 23.52 -4.99
N TYR A 476 -24.26 22.84 -5.76
CA TYR A 476 -24.48 21.39 -5.61
C TYR A 476 -23.27 20.52 -5.94
N LYS A 477 -22.21 21.06 -6.56
CA LYS A 477 -21.04 20.29 -7.07
C LYS A 477 -20.02 19.91 -6.00
N VAL A 478 -20.32 20.02 -4.71
CA VAL A 478 -19.37 19.71 -3.63
C VAL A 478 -18.90 18.24 -3.68
N PRO A 479 -19.76 17.21 -3.71
CA PRO A 479 -19.31 15.81 -3.72
C PRO A 479 -18.67 15.34 -5.03
N ASN A 480 -18.72 16.14 -6.06
CA ASN A 480 -18.23 15.75 -7.39
C ASN A 480 -17.12 16.64 -7.94
N GLY A 481 -16.75 17.76 -7.26
CA GLY A 481 -15.81 18.68 -7.87
C GLY A 481 -15.20 19.76 -6.96
N ALA A 482 -15.30 19.69 -5.62
CA ALA A 482 -14.90 20.78 -4.75
C ALA A 482 -13.46 20.71 -4.23
N VAL A 483 -12.76 19.58 -4.31
CA VAL A 483 -11.47 19.39 -3.64
C VAL A 483 -10.38 20.29 -4.23
N TYR A 484 -9.68 20.98 -3.33
CA TYR A 484 -8.40 21.64 -3.51
C TYR A 484 -7.32 20.77 -2.91
N THR A 485 -6.15 20.61 -3.56
CA THR A 485 -5.08 19.76 -3.05
C THR A 485 -3.73 20.05 -3.70
N THR A 486 -2.65 19.51 -3.15
CA THR A 486 -1.28 19.52 -3.68
C THR A 486 -0.91 18.16 -4.29
N ALA A 487 0.21 18.11 -5.01
CA ALA A 487 0.77 16.85 -5.51
C ALA A 487 1.12 15.88 -4.37
N GLY A 488 1.65 16.41 -3.26
CA GLY A 488 2.00 15.61 -2.08
C GLY A 488 0.79 14.96 -1.42
N ASP A 489 -0.29 15.71 -1.23
CA ASP A 489 -1.51 15.18 -0.60
C ASP A 489 -2.23 14.19 -1.51
N LEU A 490 -2.35 14.50 -2.81
CA LEU A 490 -2.98 13.55 -3.75
C LEU A 490 -2.14 12.29 -3.93
N ALA A 491 -0.81 12.36 -3.76
CA ALA A 491 0.06 11.18 -3.72
C ALA A 491 -0.22 10.28 -2.51
N ARG A 492 -0.53 10.85 -1.33
CA ARG A 492 -0.95 10.06 -0.15
C ARG A 492 -2.26 9.31 -0.42
N PHE A 493 -3.22 9.99 -1.05
CA PHE A 493 -4.47 9.37 -1.46
C PHE A 493 -4.26 8.26 -2.50
N ALA A 494 -3.42 8.50 -3.51
CA ALA A 494 -3.07 7.48 -4.51
C ALA A 494 -2.36 6.27 -3.88
N SER A 495 -1.45 6.51 -2.95
CA SER A 495 -0.75 5.46 -2.20
C SER A 495 -1.73 4.58 -1.43
N PHE A 496 -2.69 5.19 -0.74
CA PHE A 496 -3.78 4.49 -0.06
C PHE A 496 -4.59 3.62 -1.05
N LEU A 497 -4.98 4.15 -2.20
CA LEU A 497 -5.73 3.42 -3.22
C LEU A 497 -4.93 2.25 -3.84
N MET A 498 -3.61 2.33 -3.82
CA MET A 498 -2.71 1.26 -4.26
C MET A 498 -2.35 0.28 -3.13
N ASP A 499 -3.10 0.29 -2.02
CA ASP A 499 -2.88 -0.60 -0.87
C ASP A 499 -1.53 -0.35 -0.15
N LYS A 500 -1.16 0.93 -0.05
CA LYS A 500 0.04 1.41 0.65
C LYS A 500 -0.29 2.45 1.74
N GLY A 501 -1.56 2.53 2.12
CA GLY A 501 -2.07 3.41 3.18
C GLY A 501 -2.57 2.66 4.41
N PRO A 502 -3.16 3.38 5.36
CA PRO A 502 -3.66 2.79 6.60
C PRO A 502 -4.98 2.05 6.38
N ASP A 503 -5.08 0.82 6.88
CA ASP A 503 -6.31 0.00 6.89
C ASP A 503 -7.46 0.65 7.67
N SER A 504 -7.15 1.63 8.54
CA SER A 504 -8.17 2.39 9.29
C SER A 504 -9.06 3.26 8.40
N VAL A 505 -8.63 3.60 7.18
CA VAL A 505 -9.46 4.31 6.18
C VAL A 505 -10.32 3.30 5.42
N LEU A 506 -9.70 2.29 4.81
CA LEU A 506 -10.35 1.11 4.23
C LEU A 506 -9.36 -0.05 4.18
N PRO A 507 -9.81 -1.29 4.45
CA PRO A 507 -8.97 -2.47 4.30
C PRO A 507 -8.69 -2.77 2.82
N ALA A 508 -7.54 -3.42 2.55
CA ALA A 508 -7.07 -3.77 1.21
C ALA A 508 -8.13 -4.47 0.34
N ALA A 509 -8.88 -5.40 0.93
CA ALA A 509 -9.93 -6.15 0.22
C ALA A 509 -11.08 -5.24 -0.28
N ALA A 510 -11.38 -4.14 0.43
CA ALA A 510 -12.38 -3.18 -0.01
C ALA A 510 -11.89 -2.34 -1.19
N LEU A 511 -10.60 -2.01 -1.24
CA LEU A 511 -9.99 -1.25 -2.34
C LEU A 511 -10.01 -2.00 -3.68
N GLU A 512 -10.06 -3.33 -3.68
CA GLU A 512 -10.14 -4.13 -4.91
C GLU A 512 -11.40 -3.84 -5.72
N ARG A 513 -12.52 -3.50 -5.05
CA ARG A 513 -13.77 -3.20 -5.72
C ARG A 513 -13.69 -2.03 -6.69
N PHE A 514 -12.86 -1.04 -6.41
CA PHE A 514 -12.70 0.12 -7.27
C PHE A 514 -12.15 -0.22 -8.66
N GLN A 515 -11.51 -1.38 -8.80
CA GLN A 515 -10.94 -1.86 -10.06
C GLN A 515 -11.72 -3.02 -10.68
N THR A 516 -12.47 -3.78 -9.89
CA THR A 516 -13.12 -5.03 -10.34
C THR A 516 -14.53 -4.83 -10.86
N GLN A 517 -15.23 -3.76 -10.43
CA GLN A 517 -16.59 -3.47 -10.89
C GLN A 517 -16.58 -2.49 -12.06
N LEU A 518 -16.26 -3.05 -13.22
CA LEU A 518 -16.13 -2.29 -14.46
C LEU A 518 -17.46 -2.25 -15.20
N ILE A 519 -18.00 -1.06 -15.40
CA ILE A 519 -19.08 -0.79 -16.35
C ILE A 519 -18.43 -0.34 -17.64
N VAL A 520 -18.66 -1.09 -18.72
CA VAL A 520 -18.21 -0.73 -20.07
C VAL A 520 -19.37 -0.01 -20.76
N PRO A 521 -19.22 1.28 -21.12
CA PRO A 521 -20.22 1.97 -21.92
C PRO A 521 -20.36 1.32 -23.29
N SER A 522 -21.57 1.16 -23.78
CA SER A 522 -21.88 0.49 -25.04
C SER A 522 -21.32 1.16 -26.31
N ASN A 523 -20.86 2.39 -26.19
CA ASN A 523 -20.37 3.25 -27.27
C ASN A 523 -18.87 3.56 -27.19
N ILE A 524 -18.13 2.93 -26.28
CA ILE A 524 -16.68 3.10 -26.12
C ILE A 524 -16.01 1.76 -26.42
N GLU A 525 -14.85 1.79 -27.10
CA GLU A 525 -14.02 0.60 -27.27
C GLU A 525 -13.76 -0.09 -25.93
N LEU A 526 -13.66 -1.41 -25.93
CA LEU A 526 -13.46 -2.26 -24.72
C LEU A 526 -12.22 -1.90 -23.88
N ALA A 527 -11.44 -0.89 -24.32
CA ALA A 527 -10.25 -0.41 -23.62
C ALA A 527 -10.53 0.45 -22.39
N SER A 528 -11.72 1.07 -22.30
CA SER A 528 -12.06 2.00 -21.21
C SER A 528 -13.37 1.63 -20.54
N GLY A 529 -13.46 1.84 -19.25
CA GLY A 529 -14.68 1.63 -18.45
C GLY A 529 -14.75 2.52 -17.24
N TYR A 530 -15.81 2.36 -16.45
CA TYR A 530 -16.01 3.08 -15.21
C TYR A 530 -16.39 2.12 -14.09
N GLY A 531 -15.74 2.23 -12.95
CA GLY A 531 -16.06 1.49 -11.73
C GLY A 531 -16.81 2.39 -10.74
N ILE A 532 -16.70 2.09 -9.46
CA ILE A 532 -17.28 2.90 -8.37
C ILE A 532 -16.39 4.14 -8.16
N GLY A 533 -16.67 5.23 -8.88
CA GLY A 533 -15.95 6.50 -8.77
C GLY A 533 -14.61 6.57 -9.51
N PHE A 534 -14.28 5.55 -10.30
CA PHE A 534 -12.99 5.45 -10.97
C PHE A 534 -13.16 5.17 -12.47
N GLN A 535 -12.37 5.86 -13.28
CA GLN A 535 -12.09 5.47 -14.65
C GLN A 535 -11.12 4.30 -14.63
N VAL A 536 -11.34 3.32 -15.49
CA VAL A 536 -10.50 2.14 -15.64
C VAL A 536 -10.10 2.01 -17.11
N GLU A 537 -8.79 1.97 -17.38
CA GLU A 537 -8.24 1.92 -18.72
C GLU A 537 -7.40 0.65 -18.89
N ARG A 538 -7.69 -0.15 -19.91
CA ARG A 538 -6.83 -1.27 -20.32
C ARG A 538 -5.72 -0.72 -21.20
N ARG A 539 -4.50 -0.85 -20.71
CA ARG A 539 -3.27 -0.55 -21.44
C ARG A 539 -2.67 -1.87 -21.93
N ASP A 540 -1.63 -1.81 -22.77
CA ASP A 540 -1.04 -3.02 -23.39
C ASP A 540 -0.66 -4.12 -22.39
N ASN A 541 -0.02 -3.75 -21.26
CA ASN A 541 0.55 -4.69 -20.31
C ASN A 541 -0.08 -4.62 -18.90
N TYR A 542 -1.02 -3.68 -18.65
CA TYR A 542 -1.58 -3.45 -17.33
C TYR A 542 -2.97 -2.80 -17.42
N VAL A 543 -3.62 -2.71 -16.28
CA VAL A 543 -4.85 -1.94 -16.11
C VAL A 543 -4.52 -0.70 -15.29
N ALA A 544 -4.75 0.48 -15.87
CA ALA A 544 -4.70 1.74 -15.16
C ALA A 544 -6.07 2.05 -14.56
N PHE A 545 -6.08 2.68 -13.40
CA PHE A 545 -7.30 3.21 -12.78
C PHE A 545 -7.01 4.57 -12.16
N GLY A 546 -8.03 5.39 -12.07
CA GLY A 546 -7.90 6.75 -11.57
C GLY A 546 -9.07 7.63 -11.98
N HIS A 547 -8.85 8.92 -12.11
CA HIS A 547 -9.86 9.85 -12.61
C HIS A 547 -9.22 11.14 -13.14
N GLY A 548 -9.80 11.67 -14.20
CA GLY A 548 -9.53 13.02 -14.66
C GLY A 548 -10.44 14.05 -14.01
N GLY A 549 -10.01 15.30 -13.96
CA GLY A 549 -10.81 16.40 -13.44
C GLY A 549 -10.67 17.69 -14.24
N ALA A 550 -11.76 18.42 -14.35
CA ALA A 550 -11.78 19.74 -14.95
C ALA A 550 -12.79 20.63 -14.23
N VAL A 551 -12.37 21.84 -13.95
CA VAL A 551 -13.20 22.97 -13.49
C VAL A 551 -12.67 24.22 -14.16
N ALA A 552 -13.37 25.34 -14.05
CA ALA A 552 -12.93 26.57 -14.72
C ALA A 552 -11.46 26.88 -14.40
N GLY A 553 -10.64 26.95 -15.45
CA GLY A 553 -9.23 27.26 -15.36
C GLY A 553 -8.31 26.21 -14.79
N TYR A 554 -8.80 25.00 -14.46
CA TYR A 554 -7.97 23.94 -13.90
C TYR A 554 -8.32 22.59 -14.54
N THR A 555 -7.28 21.81 -14.80
CA THR A 555 -7.39 20.41 -15.21
C THR A 555 -6.45 19.54 -14.39
N ALA A 556 -6.82 18.29 -14.16
CA ALA A 556 -6.04 17.35 -13.38
C ALA A 556 -6.21 15.91 -13.87
N MET A 557 -5.21 15.08 -13.65
CA MET A 557 -5.28 13.63 -13.86
C MET A 557 -4.53 12.90 -12.76
N LEU A 558 -5.14 11.87 -12.20
CA LEU A 558 -4.51 10.87 -11.37
C LEU A 558 -4.69 9.51 -12.02
N LEU A 559 -3.60 8.84 -12.34
CA LEU A 559 -3.59 7.46 -12.86
C LEU A 559 -2.65 6.58 -12.05
N MET A 560 -3.05 5.33 -11.86
CA MET A 560 -2.33 4.37 -11.04
C MET A 560 -2.27 2.99 -11.71
N ASN A 561 -1.12 2.31 -11.49
CA ASN A 561 -0.90 0.89 -11.76
C ASN A 561 -0.73 0.19 -10.40
N ARG A 562 -1.81 -0.35 -9.83
CA ARG A 562 -1.82 -0.93 -8.47
C ARG A 562 -0.86 -2.11 -8.32
N PRO A 563 -0.81 -3.10 -9.23
CA PRO A 563 0.13 -4.21 -9.11
C PRO A 563 1.59 -3.80 -8.98
N LYS A 564 2.00 -2.73 -9.68
CA LYS A 564 3.36 -2.17 -9.58
C LYS A 564 3.50 -1.13 -8.46
N ALA A 565 2.40 -0.72 -7.84
CA ALA A 565 2.33 0.39 -6.89
C ALA A 565 2.96 1.67 -7.44
N ILE A 566 2.66 2.00 -8.70
CA ILE A 566 3.13 3.20 -9.39
C ILE A 566 1.93 4.09 -9.70
N GLY A 567 2.05 5.38 -9.40
CA GLY A 567 1.04 6.38 -9.73
C GLY A 567 1.67 7.63 -10.37
N VAL A 568 0.86 8.33 -11.16
CA VAL A 568 1.21 9.62 -11.75
C VAL A 568 0.08 10.59 -11.47
N VAL A 569 0.44 11.74 -10.91
CA VAL A 569 -0.47 12.88 -10.72
C VAL A 569 0.01 14.02 -11.58
N VAL A 570 -0.92 14.69 -12.28
CA VAL A 570 -0.63 15.87 -13.09
C VAL A 570 -1.73 16.91 -12.88
N PHE A 571 -1.32 18.16 -12.68
CA PHE A 571 -2.20 19.33 -12.58
C PHE A 571 -1.83 20.37 -13.62
N SER A 572 -2.81 21.16 -14.05
CA SER A 572 -2.59 22.39 -14.80
C SER A 572 -3.62 23.45 -14.37
N ASN A 573 -3.18 24.71 -14.26
CA ASN A 573 -4.03 25.88 -14.10
C ASN A 573 -4.18 26.67 -15.42
N GLY A 574 -3.91 26.01 -16.57
CA GLY A 574 -3.93 26.64 -17.88
C GLY A 574 -4.11 25.67 -19.04
N ALA A 575 -3.19 25.67 -20.01
CA ALA A 575 -3.37 25.03 -21.32
C ALA A 575 -2.80 23.61 -21.47
N ALA A 576 -1.94 23.16 -20.55
CA ALA A 576 -1.35 21.83 -20.64
C ALA A 576 -2.42 20.72 -20.51
N ASN A 577 -2.15 19.55 -21.09
CA ASN A 577 -3.03 18.40 -21.07
C ASN A 577 -2.58 17.33 -20.05
N PRO A 578 -3.10 17.37 -18.79
CA PRO A 578 -2.70 16.42 -17.75
C PRO A 578 -3.01 14.97 -18.10
N THR A 579 -4.10 14.70 -18.83
CA THR A 579 -4.47 13.33 -19.21
C THR A 579 -3.41 12.71 -20.12
N TYR A 580 -2.99 13.42 -21.16
CA TYR A 580 -1.95 12.97 -22.07
C TYR A 580 -0.62 12.71 -21.33
N ILE A 581 -0.19 13.69 -20.50
CA ILE A 581 1.05 13.56 -19.72
C ILE A 581 0.99 12.33 -18.78
N ALA A 582 -0.09 12.18 -18.03
CA ALA A 582 -0.22 11.09 -17.06
C ALA A 582 -0.24 9.71 -17.73
N GLN A 583 -0.94 9.57 -18.85
CA GLN A 583 -1.02 8.33 -19.62
C GLN A 583 0.36 7.94 -20.16
N GLN A 584 1.06 8.87 -20.83
CA GLN A 584 2.39 8.59 -21.39
C GLN A 584 3.42 8.29 -20.28
N ALA A 585 3.41 9.08 -19.20
CA ALA A 585 4.32 8.86 -18.08
C ALA A 585 4.07 7.50 -17.41
N LEU A 586 2.81 7.11 -17.19
CA LEU A 586 2.49 5.82 -16.57
C LEU A 586 2.85 4.64 -17.50
N ASP A 587 2.70 4.79 -18.82
CA ASP A 587 3.14 3.78 -19.80
C ASP A 587 4.68 3.59 -19.75
N ILE A 588 5.44 4.69 -19.70
CA ILE A 588 6.90 4.65 -19.57
C ILE A 588 7.31 3.91 -18.29
N LEU A 589 6.68 4.24 -17.16
CA LEU A 589 6.99 3.67 -15.85
C LEU A 589 6.47 2.23 -15.68
N SER A 590 5.53 1.81 -16.52
CA SER A 590 4.90 0.48 -16.43
C SER A 590 5.50 -0.55 -17.39
N LYS A 591 6.47 -0.17 -18.20
CA LYS A 591 7.27 -1.11 -19.03
C LYS A 591 8.13 -1.99 -18.14
#